data_59abe74f1962438b52c39184a01cf431
#
_entry.id   59abe74f1962438b52c39184a01cf431
#
_cell.length_a   1.000
_cell.length_b   1.000
_cell.length_c   1.000
_cell.angle_alpha   90.00
_cell.angle_beta   90.00
_cell.angle_gamma   90.00
#
_symmetry.space_group_name_H-M   'P 1'
#
loop_
_entity.id
_entity.type
_entity.pdbx_description
1 polymer ?
#
loop_
_entity_poly.entity_id
_entity_poly.type
_entity_poly.pdbx_seq_one_letter_code
_entity_poly.pdbx_strand_id
1 'polypeptide(L)'
;AHYDYWDDKVRRSILFDAPADLLVYGMGEAATREIARRLSRKVPPREITDIPGTAYIAPTGEGSGFHPVACPSYEEVCADKTAYARATKIQYDEHDPIRGCAVLQPCQGRVLVVNPPARPLSREALDALYDLPYVREVHPMYREEVPAIEEVRFSITHNRGCFGGCNFCALAFHQGRMVTSRSIESVVREAELLTQDPKFKGYIHDVGGPSANFRHTSCAQQKRRGMCKGRSCLAPEPCRNLDADHSEYTALLQRLRRVDGVKKVFVRSGIRYDYLLQDKNQDFFRELVDYHISGQLKVAPEHCVASVLDYMGKPHFDVFERFWRQYQKLNEKEGKQQYLVPYLMSSHPGCTLEDSVRLAEFLHRTGHQPQQVQDFYPTPGTLSTCMYYTGIDPRDMTPVYVARDPHEKALQRALLQWLSLIHISEPTRLLSIS
;
A
#
# COMPACT_ATOMS: atom_id res chain seq x y z
N ALA A 1 19.22 -0.44 -6.86
CA ALA A 1 19.66 -0.87 -5.52
C ALA A 1 18.54 -0.64 -4.50
N HIS A 2 18.53 -1.43 -3.43
CA HIS A 2 17.58 -1.30 -2.32
C HIS A 2 18.24 -1.68 -1.01
N TYR A 3 17.76 -1.11 0.09
CA TYR A 3 18.20 -1.49 1.43
C TYR A 3 17.48 -2.77 1.88
N ASP A 4 18.25 -3.75 2.33
CA ASP A 4 17.81 -4.99 2.95
C ASP A 4 17.92 -4.84 4.47
N TYR A 5 16.79 -4.79 5.15
CA TYR A 5 16.71 -4.61 6.60
C TYR A 5 17.28 -5.80 7.39
N TRP A 6 17.09 -7.03 6.87
CA TRP A 6 17.54 -8.24 7.58
C TRP A 6 19.05 -8.38 7.64
N ASP A 7 19.71 -8.01 6.54
CA ASP A 7 21.18 -8.08 6.45
C ASP A 7 21.84 -6.72 6.71
N ASP A 8 21.06 -5.68 7.01
CA ASP A 8 21.52 -4.28 7.22
C ASP A 8 22.48 -3.79 6.12
N LYS A 9 22.14 -4.04 4.86
CA LYS A 9 22.98 -3.65 3.73
C LYS A 9 22.21 -3.25 2.49
N VAL A 10 22.87 -2.49 1.61
CA VAL A 10 22.33 -2.18 0.29
C VAL A 10 22.61 -3.35 -0.66
N ARG A 11 21.55 -3.81 -1.31
CA ARG A 11 21.62 -4.87 -2.33
C ARG A 11 21.46 -4.30 -3.72
N ARG A 12 22.15 -4.91 -4.68
CA ARG A 12 21.94 -4.67 -6.10
C ARG A 12 20.64 -5.34 -6.58
N SER A 13 20.25 -5.08 -7.83
CA SER A 13 19.11 -5.77 -8.42
C SER A 13 19.35 -7.29 -8.46
N ILE A 14 18.30 -8.06 -8.21
CA ILE A 14 18.30 -9.53 -8.30
C ILE A 14 18.77 -10.02 -9.69
N LEU A 15 18.62 -9.22 -10.74
CA LEU A 15 19.08 -9.56 -12.09
C LEU A 15 20.60 -9.77 -12.18
N PHE A 16 21.38 -9.21 -11.24
CA PHE A 16 22.84 -9.46 -11.18
C PHE A 16 23.18 -10.79 -10.49
N ASP A 17 22.24 -11.35 -9.73
CA ASP A 17 22.45 -12.53 -8.89
C ASP A 17 21.67 -13.76 -9.40
N ALA A 18 20.64 -13.56 -10.23
CA ALA A 18 19.82 -14.61 -10.81
C ALA A 18 20.08 -14.75 -12.34
N PRO A 19 20.06 -15.97 -12.90
CA PRO A 19 20.18 -16.19 -14.33
C PRO A 19 18.87 -15.86 -15.05
N ALA A 20 18.50 -14.57 -15.06
CA ALA A 20 17.28 -14.06 -15.69
C ALA A 20 17.61 -12.92 -16.67
N ASP A 21 16.97 -12.94 -17.83
CA ASP A 21 17.13 -11.91 -18.85
C ASP A 21 16.31 -10.66 -18.55
N LEU A 22 15.10 -10.86 -18.01
CA LEU A 22 14.12 -9.81 -17.77
C LEU A 22 13.51 -9.96 -16.37
N LEU A 23 13.25 -8.83 -15.73
CA LEU A 23 12.43 -8.73 -14.52
C LEU A 23 11.14 -8.00 -14.88
N VAL A 24 9.99 -8.59 -14.59
CA VAL A 24 8.69 -7.91 -14.66
C VAL A 24 8.32 -7.46 -13.26
N TYR A 25 7.98 -6.20 -13.10
CA TYR A 25 7.61 -5.63 -11.81
C TYR A 25 6.24 -4.94 -11.83
N GLY A 26 5.65 -4.76 -10.65
CA GLY A 26 4.34 -4.14 -10.51
C GLY A 26 3.20 -5.04 -11.00
N MET A 27 2.21 -4.46 -11.66
CA MET A 27 1.08 -5.16 -12.29
C MET A 27 1.53 -5.72 -13.64
N GLY A 28 2.05 -6.93 -13.64
CA GLY A 28 2.82 -7.52 -14.75
C GLY A 28 2.01 -8.15 -15.88
N GLU A 29 0.68 -8.18 -15.84
CA GLU A 29 -0.14 -8.97 -16.79
C GLU A 29 0.08 -8.54 -18.25
N ALA A 30 0.06 -7.23 -18.52
CA ALA A 30 0.26 -6.72 -19.88
C ALA A 30 1.69 -6.97 -20.37
N ALA A 31 2.69 -6.74 -19.51
CA ALA A 31 4.10 -6.98 -19.84
C ALA A 31 4.36 -8.46 -20.10
N THR A 32 3.90 -9.36 -19.24
CA THR A 32 4.07 -10.82 -19.40
C THR A 32 3.44 -11.32 -20.70
N ARG A 33 2.22 -10.87 -21.02
CA ARG A 33 1.54 -11.23 -22.28
C ARG A 33 2.33 -10.76 -23.50
N GLU A 34 2.87 -9.54 -23.49
CA GLU A 34 3.64 -8.99 -24.59
C GLU A 34 5.00 -9.69 -24.74
N ILE A 35 5.68 -10.00 -23.63
CA ILE A 35 6.91 -10.80 -23.64
C ILE A 35 6.63 -12.17 -24.25
N ALA A 36 5.61 -12.89 -23.80
CA ALA A 36 5.25 -14.20 -24.33
C ALA A 36 4.96 -14.15 -25.85
N ARG A 37 4.24 -13.10 -26.30
CA ARG A 37 3.96 -12.88 -27.74
C ARG A 37 5.23 -12.65 -28.56
N ARG A 38 6.22 -11.90 -28.04
CA ARG A 38 7.50 -11.69 -28.74
C ARG A 38 8.35 -12.95 -28.76
N LEU A 39 8.42 -13.67 -27.65
CA LEU A 39 9.13 -14.95 -27.57
C LEU A 39 8.55 -16.00 -28.52
N SER A 40 7.21 -16.08 -28.66
CA SER A 40 6.57 -16.97 -29.64
C SER A 40 6.92 -16.64 -31.10
N ARG A 41 7.31 -15.39 -31.36
CA ARG A 41 7.83 -14.91 -32.65
C ARG A 41 9.36 -15.05 -32.80
N LYS A 42 10.01 -15.73 -31.84
CA LYS A 42 11.45 -15.96 -31.79
C LYS A 42 12.29 -14.68 -31.61
N VAL A 43 11.71 -13.61 -31.05
CA VAL A 43 12.50 -12.44 -30.66
C VAL A 43 13.36 -12.82 -29.46
N PRO A 44 14.68 -12.63 -29.51
CA PRO A 44 15.56 -12.96 -28.41
C PRO A 44 15.23 -12.14 -27.16
N PRO A 45 15.25 -12.71 -25.93
CA PRO A 45 14.93 -11.98 -24.70
C PRO A 45 15.72 -10.67 -24.55
N ARG A 46 17.00 -10.66 -24.91
CA ARG A 46 17.89 -9.49 -24.84
C ARG A 46 17.49 -8.31 -25.73
N GLU A 47 16.64 -8.56 -26.74
CA GLU A 47 16.12 -7.52 -27.65
C GLU A 47 14.77 -6.96 -27.17
N ILE A 48 14.20 -7.53 -26.09
CA ILE A 48 12.94 -7.06 -25.47
C ILE A 48 13.26 -6.00 -24.43
N THR A 49 13.50 -4.77 -24.88
CA THR A 49 14.01 -3.68 -24.02
C THR A 49 13.02 -2.52 -23.83
N ASP A 50 11.89 -2.53 -24.53
CA ASP A 50 10.95 -1.42 -24.68
C ASP A 50 9.58 -1.67 -24.06
N ILE A 51 9.45 -2.68 -23.19
CA ILE A 51 8.17 -3.00 -22.52
C ILE A 51 8.09 -2.26 -21.18
N PRO A 52 7.03 -1.45 -20.93
CA PRO A 52 6.81 -0.84 -19.62
C PRO A 52 6.64 -1.89 -18.51
N GLY A 53 7.11 -1.58 -17.30
CA GLY A 53 7.03 -2.50 -16.15
C GLY A 53 8.07 -3.62 -16.21
N THR A 54 9.16 -3.42 -16.97
CA THR A 54 10.27 -4.38 -17.03
C THR A 54 11.60 -3.74 -16.63
N ALA A 55 12.54 -4.59 -16.20
CA ALA A 55 13.92 -4.20 -16.03
C ALA A 55 14.85 -5.27 -16.64
N TYR A 56 16.02 -4.86 -17.08
CA TYR A 56 17.04 -5.71 -17.70
C TYR A 56 18.44 -5.13 -17.48
N ILE A 57 19.46 -5.94 -17.77
CA ILE A 57 20.86 -5.51 -17.72
C ILE A 57 21.36 -5.29 -19.14
N ALA A 58 21.95 -4.12 -19.39
CA ALA A 58 22.60 -3.76 -20.64
C ALA A 58 24.11 -3.51 -20.45
N PRO A 59 24.93 -3.70 -21.49
CA PRO A 59 26.34 -3.28 -21.46
C PRO A 59 26.50 -1.76 -21.32
N THR A 60 25.62 -1.01 -21.99
CA THR A 60 25.52 0.45 -21.93
C THR A 60 24.09 0.84 -21.61
N GLY A 61 23.84 2.11 -21.25
CA GLY A 61 22.48 2.61 -20.98
C GLY A 61 21.63 2.84 -22.25
N GLU A 62 22.08 2.40 -23.39
CA GLU A 62 21.38 2.52 -24.68
C GLU A 62 20.38 1.38 -24.89
N GLY A 63 19.37 1.62 -25.73
CA GLY A 63 18.41 0.60 -26.15
C GLY A 63 17.08 0.61 -25.41
N SER A 64 16.88 1.48 -24.41
CA SER A 64 15.55 1.71 -23.85
C SER A 64 14.67 2.50 -24.83
N GLY A 65 13.45 2.06 -25.06
CA GLY A 65 12.44 2.81 -25.82
C GLY A 65 11.89 4.06 -25.06
N PHE A 66 12.47 4.38 -23.90
CA PHE A 66 12.05 5.47 -23.02
C PHE A 66 13.18 6.48 -22.78
N HIS A 67 12.84 7.72 -22.49
CA HIS A 67 13.84 8.72 -22.11
C HIS A 67 14.63 8.24 -20.89
N PRO A 68 15.97 8.28 -20.92
CA PRO A 68 16.77 7.83 -19.81
C PRO A 68 16.97 8.91 -18.76
N VAL A 69 17.01 8.50 -17.47
CA VAL A 69 17.43 9.32 -16.33
C VAL A 69 18.54 8.57 -15.60
N ALA A 70 19.70 9.23 -15.45
CA ALA A 70 20.81 8.67 -14.71
C ALA A 70 20.54 8.62 -13.21
N CYS A 71 20.85 7.49 -12.60
CA CYS A 71 20.78 7.24 -11.18
C CYS A 71 22.23 7.05 -10.66
N PRO A 72 22.57 7.47 -9.43
CA PRO A 72 23.85 7.11 -8.81
C PRO A 72 24.12 5.61 -8.93
N SER A 73 25.37 5.25 -9.19
CA SER A 73 25.78 3.85 -9.36
C SER A 73 25.52 3.03 -8.08
N TYR A 74 25.52 1.71 -8.23
CA TYR A 74 25.41 0.80 -7.09
C TYR A 74 26.52 1.05 -6.05
N GLU A 75 27.74 1.27 -6.54
CA GLU A 75 28.91 1.53 -5.71
C GLU A 75 28.77 2.84 -4.93
N GLU A 76 28.30 3.91 -5.58
CA GLU A 76 28.05 5.20 -4.92
C GLU A 76 26.95 5.08 -3.84
N VAL A 77 25.84 4.40 -4.12
CA VAL A 77 24.75 4.27 -3.14
C VAL A 77 25.13 3.34 -1.97
N CYS A 78 26.09 2.45 -2.14
CA CYS A 78 26.65 1.66 -1.04
C CYS A 78 27.58 2.48 -0.15
N ALA A 79 28.33 3.41 -0.74
CA ALA A 79 29.36 4.19 -0.04
C ALA A 79 28.81 5.47 0.61
N ASP A 80 27.76 6.08 0.03
CA ASP A 80 27.22 7.37 0.46
C ASP A 80 25.69 7.30 0.64
N LYS A 81 25.26 7.57 1.88
CA LYS A 81 23.83 7.65 2.23
C LYS A 81 23.08 8.76 1.50
N THR A 82 23.77 9.85 1.18
CA THR A 82 23.20 10.95 0.39
C THR A 82 22.95 10.51 -1.06
N ALA A 83 23.88 9.76 -1.66
CA ALA A 83 23.68 9.17 -2.98
C ALA A 83 22.52 8.17 -2.98
N TYR A 84 22.38 7.37 -1.91
CA TYR A 84 21.22 6.47 -1.74
C TYR A 84 19.89 7.26 -1.69
N ALA A 85 19.82 8.35 -0.92
CA ALA A 85 18.63 9.18 -0.83
C ALA A 85 18.27 9.81 -2.18
N ARG A 86 19.26 10.30 -2.95
CA ARG A 86 19.08 10.82 -4.32
C ARG A 86 18.57 9.74 -5.26
N ALA A 87 19.14 8.53 -5.20
CA ALA A 87 18.70 7.40 -6.02
C ALA A 87 17.24 7.02 -5.70
N THR A 88 16.87 7.00 -4.44
CA THR A 88 15.47 6.76 -4.00
C THR A 88 14.52 7.82 -4.54
N LYS A 89 14.92 9.10 -4.48
CA LYS A 89 14.11 10.21 -5.03
C LYS A 89 13.86 10.08 -6.52
N ILE A 90 14.91 9.75 -7.29
CA ILE A 90 14.79 9.51 -8.73
C ILE A 90 13.83 8.35 -9.01
N GLN A 91 14.02 7.21 -8.35
CA GLN A 91 13.14 6.05 -8.52
C GLN A 91 11.70 6.36 -8.16
N TYR A 92 11.47 7.12 -7.09
CA TYR A 92 10.12 7.55 -6.68
C TYR A 92 9.46 8.48 -7.70
N ASP A 93 10.19 9.46 -8.22
CA ASP A 93 9.66 10.45 -9.17
C ASP A 93 9.38 9.84 -10.54
N GLU A 94 10.20 8.88 -10.97
CA GLU A 94 10.05 8.22 -12.26
C GLU A 94 9.11 6.99 -12.19
N HIS A 95 8.63 6.62 -11.00
CA HIS A 95 7.62 5.57 -10.85
C HIS A 95 6.22 6.09 -11.22
N ASP A 96 6.07 6.48 -12.49
CA ASP A 96 4.85 7.05 -13.06
C ASP A 96 4.57 6.43 -14.43
N PRO A 97 3.40 5.79 -14.65
CA PRO A 97 3.10 5.08 -15.89
C PRO A 97 2.79 6.00 -17.08
N ILE A 98 2.68 7.32 -16.88
CA ILE A 98 2.33 8.28 -17.93
C ILE A 98 3.55 9.06 -18.40
N ARG A 99 4.41 9.49 -17.46
CA ARG A 99 5.54 10.38 -17.75
C ARG A 99 6.86 9.88 -17.21
N GLY A 100 6.87 8.69 -16.60
CA GLY A 100 8.09 8.08 -16.08
C GLY A 100 9.13 7.86 -17.17
N CYS A 101 10.39 8.06 -16.80
CA CYS A 101 11.55 7.80 -17.62
C CYS A 101 12.16 6.43 -17.27
N ALA A 102 13.03 5.91 -18.14
CA ALA A 102 13.84 4.76 -17.80
C ALA A 102 14.95 5.16 -16.83
N VAL A 103 15.02 4.51 -15.67
CA VAL A 103 16.08 4.77 -14.68
C VAL A 103 17.29 3.90 -15.00
N LEU A 104 18.44 4.53 -15.18
CA LEU A 104 19.70 3.87 -15.50
C LEU A 104 20.60 3.88 -14.26
N GLN A 105 20.89 2.70 -13.71
CA GLN A 105 21.80 2.54 -12.58
C GLN A 105 23.04 1.74 -12.97
N PRO A 106 24.22 2.37 -13.08
CA PRO A 106 25.48 1.66 -13.26
C PRO A 106 25.76 0.69 -12.11
N CYS A 107 26.27 -0.49 -12.44
CA CYS A 107 26.66 -1.51 -11.47
C CYS A 107 27.68 -2.45 -12.10
N GLN A 108 28.91 -2.49 -11.56
CA GLN A 108 29.96 -3.44 -11.98
C GLN A 108 30.22 -3.46 -13.48
N GLY A 109 30.39 -2.28 -14.09
CA GLY A 109 30.68 -2.14 -15.52
C GLY A 109 29.51 -2.43 -16.47
N ARG A 110 28.31 -2.68 -15.94
CA ARG A 110 27.06 -2.85 -16.70
C ARG A 110 26.02 -1.85 -16.18
N VAL A 111 24.89 -1.73 -16.86
CA VAL A 111 23.83 -0.81 -16.49
C VAL A 111 22.54 -1.60 -16.26
N LEU A 112 21.96 -1.44 -15.06
CA LEU A 112 20.58 -1.82 -14.81
C LEU A 112 19.67 -0.76 -15.45
N VAL A 113 18.84 -1.19 -16.38
CA VAL A 113 17.80 -0.36 -16.99
C VAL A 113 16.46 -0.74 -16.38
N VAL A 114 15.77 0.22 -15.75
CA VAL A 114 14.43 0.03 -15.21
C VAL A 114 13.48 0.90 -16.02
N ASN A 115 12.69 0.28 -16.89
CA ASN A 115 11.68 0.97 -17.67
C ASN A 115 10.59 1.56 -16.76
N PRO A 116 9.85 2.60 -17.18
CA PRO A 116 8.74 3.12 -16.37
C PRO A 116 7.67 2.04 -16.12
N PRO A 117 6.87 2.17 -15.05
CA PRO A 117 5.82 1.18 -14.75
C PRO A 117 4.82 1.04 -15.89
N ALA A 118 4.23 -0.15 -16.00
CA ALA A 118 3.14 -0.39 -16.93
C ALA A 118 1.93 0.49 -16.59
N ARG A 119 1.19 0.92 -17.61
CA ARG A 119 -0.09 1.61 -17.40
C ARG A 119 -1.06 0.67 -16.69
N PRO A 120 -1.88 1.20 -15.76
CA PRO A 120 -2.96 0.40 -15.19
C PRO A 120 -3.83 -0.21 -16.30
N LEU A 121 -4.30 -1.43 -16.08
CA LEU A 121 -5.24 -2.08 -17.00
C LEU A 121 -6.50 -1.22 -17.14
N SER A 122 -7.10 -1.21 -18.34
CA SER A 122 -8.44 -0.66 -18.50
C SER A 122 -9.44 -1.48 -17.67
N ARG A 123 -10.63 -0.94 -17.45
CA ARG A 123 -11.70 -1.63 -16.73
C ARG A 123 -12.04 -2.95 -17.39
N GLU A 124 -12.16 -2.96 -18.72
CA GLU A 124 -12.49 -4.15 -19.52
C GLU A 124 -11.39 -5.21 -19.45
N ALA A 125 -10.13 -4.79 -19.50
CA ALA A 125 -8.99 -5.71 -19.36
C ALA A 125 -8.88 -6.27 -17.94
N LEU A 126 -9.22 -5.48 -16.94
CA LEU A 126 -9.25 -5.91 -15.54
C LEU A 126 -10.42 -6.89 -15.32
N ASP A 127 -11.61 -6.61 -15.87
CA ASP A 127 -12.74 -7.52 -15.81
C ASP A 127 -12.42 -8.87 -16.44
N ALA A 128 -11.85 -8.86 -17.66
CA ALA A 128 -11.44 -10.08 -18.35
C ALA A 128 -10.40 -10.90 -17.55
N LEU A 129 -9.52 -10.23 -16.79
CA LEU A 129 -8.58 -10.93 -15.92
C LEU A 129 -9.29 -11.66 -14.77
N TYR A 130 -10.30 -11.04 -14.18
CA TYR A 130 -11.05 -11.64 -13.07
C TYR A 130 -12.11 -12.66 -13.55
N ASP A 131 -12.42 -12.70 -14.84
CA ASP A 131 -13.26 -13.75 -15.45
C ASP A 131 -12.48 -15.05 -15.74
N LEU A 132 -11.16 -15.09 -15.48
CA LEU A 132 -10.36 -16.31 -15.58
C LEU A 132 -10.81 -17.35 -14.53
N PRO A 133 -10.69 -18.66 -14.83
CA PRO A 133 -11.19 -19.75 -13.97
C PRO A 133 -10.28 -19.96 -12.75
N TYR A 134 -10.30 -19.06 -11.80
CA TYR A 134 -9.56 -19.19 -10.54
C TYR A 134 -10.17 -20.28 -9.67
N VAL A 135 -9.32 -21.16 -9.13
CA VAL A 135 -9.73 -22.29 -8.29
C VAL A 135 -10.22 -21.86 -6.90
N ARG A 136 -9.71 -20.75 -6.36
CA ARG A 136 -10.02 -20.22 -5.00
C ARG A 136 -9.82 -21.22 -3.87
N GLU A 137 -8.88 -22.13 -4.03
CA GLU A 137 -8.47 -23.13 -3.04
C GLU A 137 -6.96 -23.08 -2.83
N VAL A 138 -6.51 -23.68 -1.73
CA VAL A 138 -5.08 -23.85 -1.48
C VAL A 138 -4.45 -24.76 -2.54
N HIS A 139 -3.17 -24.53 -2.83
CA HIS A 139 -2.46 -25.37 -3.79
C HIS A 139 -2.41 -26.84 -3.31
N PRO A 140 -2.63 -27.84 -4.18
CA PRO A 140 -2.67 -29.26 -3.81
C PRO A 140 -1.41 -29.81 -3.13
N MET A 141 -0.28 -29.08 -3.18
CA MET A 141 0.94 -29.47 -2.46
C MET A 141 0.79 -29.40 -0.93
N TYR A 142 -0.11 -28.57 -0.41
CA TYR A 142 -0.36 -28.47 1.03
C TYR A 142 -1.22 -29.65 1.48
N ARG A 143 -0.70 -30.41 2.43
CA ARG A 143 -1.40 -31.58 3.02
C ARG A 143 -2.20 -31.22 4.27
N GLU A 144 -1.83 -30.12 4.92
CA GLU A 144 -2.47 -29.58 6.11
C GLU A 144 -3.34 -28.39 5.75
N GLU A 145 -4.28 -28.09 6.63
CA GLU A 145 -5.11 -26.90 6.49
C GLU A 145 -4.25 -25.63 6.48
N VAL A 146 -4.57 -24.71 5.58
CA VAL A 146 -3.94 -23.39 5.52
C VAL A 146 -4.93 -22.36 6.06
N PRO A 147 -4.83 -21.93 7.32
CA PRO A 147 -5.84 -21.07 7.96
C PRO A 147 -6.08 -19.75 7.21
N ALA A 148 -5.06 -19.25 6.52
CA ALA A 148 -5.16 -18.00 5.76
C ALA A 148 -6.23 -18.03 4.64
N ILE A 149 -6.57 -19.22 4.10
CA ILE A 149 -7.60 -19.32 3.06
C ILE A 149 -8.99 -18.94 3.58
N GLU A 150 -9.28 -19.23 4.84
CA GLU A 150 -10.59 -18.97 5.45
C GLU A 150 -10.89 -17.46 5.53
N GLU A 151 -9.85 -16.64 5.68
CA GLU A 151 -9.98 -15.17 5.71
C GLU A 151 -10.27 -14.58 4.33
N VAL A 152 -9.75 -15.19 3.26
CA VAL A 152 -9.75 -14.58 1.91
C VAL A 152 -10.64 -15.30 0.90
N ARG A 153 -11.03 -16.56 1.13
CA ARG A 153 -11.80 -17.38 0.16
C ARG A 153 -13.02 -16.67 -0.40
N PHE A 154 -13.79 -16.01 0.45
CA PHE A 154 -15.02 -15.31 0.09
C PHE A 154 -14.86 -13.79 0.13
N SER A 155 -13.67 -13.31 -0.20
CA SER A 155 -13.38 -11.90 -0.37
C SER A 155 -13.23 -11.55 -1.84
N ILE A 156 -13.69 -10.37 -2.24
CA ILE A 156 -13.67 -9.88 -3.63
C ILE A 156 -12.82 -8.63 -3.70
N THR A 157 -11.80 -8.67 -4.56
CA THR A 157 -11.01 -7.48 -4.89
C THR A 157 -11.69 -6.73 -6.03
N HIS A 158 -12.07 -5.47 -5.81
CA HIS A 158 -12.75 -4.67 -6.82
C HIS A 158 -11.89 -3.57 -7.45
N ASN A 159 -10.76 -3.21 -6.85
CA ASN A 159 -9.87 -2.17 -7.33
C ASN A 159 -8.39 -2.52 -7.14
N ARG A 160 -7.54 -1.82 -7.87
CA ARG A 160 -6.08 -1.85 -7.76
C ARG A 160 -5.53 -0.44 -7.76
N GLY A 161 -4.34 -0.25 -7.18
CA GLY A 161 -3.69 1.04 -7.03
C GLY A 161 -4.17 1.82 -5.81
N CYS A 162 -3.34 2.77 -5.36
CA CYS A 162 -3.64 3.59 -4.19
C CYS A 162 -2.98 4.97 -4.32
N PHE A 163 -3.78 6.03 -4.43
CA PHE A 163 -3.26 7.40 -4.44
C PHE A 163 -3.07 8.00 -3.04
N GLY A 164 -3.27 7.20 -1.98
CA GLY A 164 -3.00 7.61 -0.59
C GLY A 164 -1.56 8.05 -0.36
N GLY A 165 -0.61 7.39 -1.03
CA GLY A 165 0.77 7.83 -1.09
C GLY A 165 1.51 7.83 0.25
N CYS A 166 1.11 6.97 1.21
CA CYS A 166 1.81 6.84 2.48
C CYS A 166 3.27 6.43 2.26
N ASN A 167 4.21 7.13 2.89
CA ASN A 167 5.64 7.01 2.62
C ASN A 167 6.25 5.66 3.04
N PHE A 168 5.59 4.92 3.91
CA PHE A 168 6.00 3.59 4.38
C PHE A 168 5.39 2.43 3.60
N CYS A 169 4.42 2.70 2.70
CA CYS A 169 3.63 1.66 2.07
C CYS A 169 4.16 1.28 0.68
N ALA A 170 4.50 0.01 0.49
CA ALA A 170 4.99 -0.50 -0.78
C ALA A 170 3.89 -0.68 -1.85
N LEU A 171 2.62 -0.60 -1.51
CA LEU A 171 1.51 -0.73 -2.47
C LEU A 171 1.57 0.32 -3.58
N ALA A 172 2.05 1.53 -3.26
CA ALA A 172 2.24 2.59 -4.24
C ALA A 172 3.25 2.21 -5.34
N PHE A 173 4.23 1.36 -5.03
CA PHE A 173 5.21 0.84 -5.99
C PHE A 173 4.74 -0.45 -6.66
N HIS A 174 4.09 -1.33 -5.92
CA HIS A 174 3.62 -2.60 -6.46
C HIS A 174 2.41 -2.42 -7.39
N GLN A 175 1.37 -1.73 -6.94
CA GLN A 175 0.13 -1.54 -7.71
C GLN A 175 0.03 -0.17 -8.39
N GLY A 176 0.95 0.74 -8.07
CA GLY A 176 0.95 2.11 -8.55
C GLY A 176 0.02 3.05 -7.80
N ARG A 177 0.12 4.33 -8.12
CA ARG A 177 -0.66 5.41 -7.50
C ARG A 177 -1.88 5.82 -8.32
N MET A 178 -2.16 5.13 -9.43
CA MET A 178 -3.36 5.33 -10.24
C MET A 178 -4.34 4.20 -9.98
N VAL A 179 -5.52 4.56 -9.49
CA VAL A 179 -6.56 3.57 -9.20
C VAL A 179 -7.28 3.17 -10.48
N THR A 180 -7.48 1.87 -10.65
CA THR A 180 -8.36 1.26 -11.63
C THR A 180 -9.29 0.27 -10.93
N SER A 181 -10.52 0.12 -11.43
CA SER A 181 -11.54 -0.72 -10.81
C SER A 181 -12.26 -1.57 -11.82
N ARG A 182 -12.68 -2.73 -11.37
CA ARG A 182 -13.60 -3.60 -12.10
C ARG A 182 -14.97 -2.96 -12.27
N SER A 183 -15.70 -3.34 -13.29
CA SER A 183 -17.11 -2.98 -13.42
C SER A 183 -17.95 -3.58 -12.27
N ILE A 184 -19.09 -3.00 -12.01
CA ILE A 184 -20.05 -3.55 -11.04
C ILE A 184 -20.46 -4.96 -11.47
N GLU A 185 -20.72 -5.15 -12.76
CA GLU A 185 -21.14 -6.41 -13.36
C GLU A 185 -20.09 -7.52 -13.16
N SER A 186 -18.81 -7.22 -13.33
CA SER A 186 -17.71 -8.18 -13.09
C SER A 186 -17.67 -8.63 -11.63
N VAL A 187 -17.81 -7.71 -10.68
CA VAL A 187 -17.81 -8.03 -9.24
C VAL A 187 -19.07 -8.80 -8.85
N VAL A 188 -20.22 -8.46 -9.41
CA VAL A 188 -21.49 -9.18 -9.17
C VAL A 188 -21.42 -10.61 -9.70
N ARG A 189 -20.91 -10.83 -10.93
CA ARG A 189 -20.70 -12.20 -11.47
C ARG A 189 -19.80 -13.03 -10.55
N GLU A 190 -18.75 -12.44 -9.99
CA GLU A 190 -17.89 -13.16 -9.03
C GLU A 190 -18.67 -13.52 -7.75
N ALA A 191 -19.50 -12.63 -7.23
CA ALA A 191 -20.35 -12.92 -6.08
C ALA A 191 -21.34 -14.05 -6.37
N GLU A 192 -21.96 -14.08 -7.56
CA GLU A 192 -22.83 -15.16 -8.02
C GLU A 192 -22.07 -16.50 -8.09
N LEU A 193 -20.81 -16.50 -8.56
CA LEU A 193 -19.96 -17.70 -8.54
C LEU A 193 -19.66 -18.16 -7.11
N LEU A 194 -19.40 -17.24 -6.18
CA LEU A 194 -19.17 -17.60 -4.77
C LEU A 194 -20.40 -18.26 -4.14
N THR A 195 -21.62 -17.86 -4.51
CA THR A 195 -22.83 -18.48 -3.96
C THR A 195 -23.03 -19.94 -4.40
N GLN A 196 -22.35 -20.38 -5.45
CA GLN A 196 -22.37 -21.75 -5.93
C GLN A 196 -21.40 -22.67 -5.16
N ASP A 197 -20.47 -22.11 -4.38
CA ASP A 197 -19.55 -22.89 -3.57
C ASP A 197 -20.29 -23.50 -2.36
N PRO A 198 -20.27 -24.84 -2.16
CA PRO A 198 -20.95 -25.48 -1.04
C PRO A 198 -20.46 -25.03 0.33
N LYS A 199 -19.26 -24.45 0.43
CA LYS A 199 -18.71 -23.87 1.67
C LYS A 199 -19.22 -22.44 1.93
N PHE A 200 -19.86 -21.81 0.96
CA PHE A 200 -20.36 -20.43 1.11
C PHE A 200 -21.59 -20.38 2.03
N LYS A 201 -21.50 -19.65 3.12
CA LYS A 201 -22.56 -19.52 4.12
C LYS A 201 -23.41 -18.26 3.96
N GLY A 202 -23.24 -17.54 2.84
CA GLY A 202 -23.93 -16.29 2.55
C GLY A 202 -23.17 -15.02 2.96
N TYR A 203 -21.91 -15.14 3.34
CA TYR A 203 -21.12 -14.01 3.82
C TYR A 203 -19.98 -13.69 2.84
N ILE A 204 -20.03 -12.51 2.21
CA ILE A 204 -18.87 -11.95 1.52
C ILE A 204 -18.04 -11.25 2.60
N HIS A 205 -16.84 -11.78 2.86
CA HIS A 205 -16.01 -11.37 3.98
C HIS A 205 -15.39 -9.97 3.78
N ASP A 206 -15.10 -9.60 2.53
CA ASP A 206 -14.59 -8.29 2.17
C ASP A 206 -14.91 -7.95 0.71
N VAL A 207 -15.27 -6.72 0.44
CA VAL A 207 -15.31 -6.14 -0.90
C VAL A 207 -14.31 -5.00 -0.91
N GLY A 208 -13.05 -5.31 -1.19
CA GLY A 208 -11.95 -4.43 -0.89
C GLY A 208 -10.88 -4.30 -1.97
N GLY A 209 -9.75 -3.81 -1.53
CA GLY A 209 -8.55 -3.55 -2.30
C GLY A 209 -7.49 -2.83 -1.46
N PRO A 210 -6.48 -2.18 -2.05
CA PRO A 210 -5.46 -1.44 -1.31
C PRO A 210 -6.01 -0.35 -0.39
N SER A 211 -7.14 0.23 -0.77
CA SER A 211 -8.04 1.05 0.04
C SER A 211 -9.45 0.77 -0.47
N ALA A 212 -10.31 0.27 0.40
CA ALA A 212 -11.62 -0.26 -0.04
C ALA A 212 -12.49 0.80 -0.74
N ASN A 213 -12.47 2.04 -0.30
CA ASN A 213 -13.30 3.09 -0.84
C ASN A 213 -12.71 3.85 -2.04
N PHE A 214 -11.68 3.29 -2.72
CA PHE A 214 -11.16 3.85 -3.96
C PHE A 214 -11.76 3.13 -5.17
N ARG A 215 -12.37 3.89 -6.10
CA ARG A 215 -12.96 3.34 -7.32
C ARG A 215 -12.40 3.94 -8.61
N HIS A 216 -11.81 5.11 -8.55
CA HIS A 216 -11.31 5.85 -9.71
C HIS A 216 -10.03 6.61 -9.39
N THR A 217 -9.42 7.22 -10.38
CA THR A 217 -8.23 8.06 -10.21
C THR A 217 -8.55 9.27 -9.33
N SER A 218 -7.55 9.77 -8.59
CA SER A 218 -7.73 10.88 -7.65
C SER A 218 -8.27 12.18 -8.29
N CYS A 219 -8.03 12.38 -9.59
CA CYS A 219 -8.56 13.52 -10.34
C CYS A 219 -8.44 13.30 -11.86
N ALA A 220 -9.16 14.07 -12.65
CA ALA A 220 -9.14 13.99 -14.11
C ALA A 220 -7.76 14.24 -14.73
N GLN A 221 -6.90 15.05 -14.07
CA GLN A 221 -5.56 15.35 -14.60
C GLN A 221 -4.61 14.16 -14.47
N GLN A 222 -4.80 13.31 -13.48
CA GLN A 222 -3.94 12.14 -13.25
C GLN A 222 -3.88 11.21 -14.47
N LYS A 223 -5.01 11.00 -15.15
CA LYS A 223 -5.08 10.18 -16.37
C LYS A 223 -4.25 10.74 -17.55
N ARG A 224 -4.07 12.06 -17.61
CA ARG A 224 -3.37 12.74 -18.72
C ARG A 224 -1.92 13.08 -18.40
N ARG A 225 -1.63 13.45 -17.17
CA ARG A 225 -0.34 14.01 -16.74
C ARG A 225 0.42 13.13 -15.76
N GLY A 226 -0.16 12.00 -15.34
CA GLY A 226 0.42 11.16 -14.28
C GLY A 226 0.29 11.79 -12.90
N MET A 227 1.15 11.36 -11.99
CA MET A 227 1.18 11.83 -10.61
C MET A 227 1.85 13.19 -10.49
N CYS A 228 1.39 14.01 -9.56
CA CYS A 228 2.05 15.27 -9.23
C CYS A 228 3.42 15.00 -8.58
N LYS A 229 4.49 15.64 -9.06
CA LYS A 229 5.79 15.63 -8.37
C LYS A 229 5.71 16.51 -7.12
N GLY A 230 6.26 16.02 -6.01
CA GLY A 230 6.34 16.78 -4.75
C GLY A 230 5.00 17.11 -4.07
N ARG A 231 3.89 16.45 -4.46
CA ARG A 231 2.58 16.67 -3.84
C ARG A 231 1.79 15.37 -3.70
N SER A 232 1.22 15.15 -2.52
CA SER A 232 0.25 14.08 -2.27
C SER A 232 -1.18 14.54 -2.60
N CYS A 233 -2.07 13.57 -2.85
CA CYS A 233 -3.49 13.85 -3.09
C CYS A 233 -4.28 14.06 -1.81
N LEU A 234 -3.84 13.48 -0.69
CA LEU A 234 -4.58 13.44 0.57
C LEU A 234 -3.84 14.03 1.76
N ALA A 235 -2.50 14.14 1.70
CA ALA A 235 -1.69 14.57 2.84
C ALA A 235 -0.74 15.73 2.48
N PRO A 236 -0.41 16.62 3.43
CA PRO A 236 -1.05 16.76 4.75
C PRO A 236 -2.49 17.25 4.65
N GLU A 237 -2.84 17.95 3.56
CA GLU A 237 -4.17 18.42 3.23
C GLU A 237 -4.66 17.88 1.89
N PRO A 238 -5.96 17.64 1.73
CA PRO A 238 -6.51 17.13 0.49
C PRO A 238 -6.32 18.14 -0.66
N CYS A 239 -5.99 17.59 -1.83
CA CYS A 239 -5.82 18.39 -3.05
C CYS A 239 -7.16 19.01 -3.47
N ARG A 240 -7.14 20.30 -3.91
CA ARG A 240 -8.35 20.99 -4.38
C ARG A 240 -9.01 20.36 -5.60
N ASN A 241 -8.25 19.58 -6.38
CA ASN A 241 -8.75 18.85 -7.54
C ASN A 241 -9.13 17.42 -7.25
N LEU A 242 -9.15 17.02 -5.96
CA LEU A 242 -9.51 15.67 -5.55
C LEU A 242 -10.96 15.39 -5.94
N ASP A 243 -11.16 14.28 -6.62
CA ASP A 243 -12.49 13.72 -6.87
C ASP A 243 -12.78 12.68 -5.77
N ALA A 244 -13.76 12.98 -4.92
CA ALA A 244 -14.09 12.19 -3.74
C ALA A 244 -15.50 11.58 -3.81
N ASP A 245 -15.96 11.25 -5.00
CA ASP A 245 -17.26 10.61 -5.22
C ASP A 245 -17.20 9.12 -4.88
N HIS A 246 -18.08 8.67 -3.96
CA HIS A 246 -18.25 7.26 -3.59
C HIS A 246 -19.52 6.62 -4.19
N SER A 247 -20.23 7.30 -5.07
CA SER A 247 -21.52 6.82 -5.62
C SER A 247 -21.40 5.46 -6.30
N GLU A 248 -20.34 5.23 -7.09
CA GLU A 248 -20.10 3.94 -7.75
C GLU A 248 -19.82 2.81 -6.76
N TYR A 249 -19.11 3.10 -5.65
CA TYR A 249 -18.86 2.08 -4.63
C TYR A 249 -20.13 1.76 -3.83
N THR A 250 -20.91 2.76 -3.50
CA THR A 250 -22.22 2.60 -2.86
C THR A 250 -23.15 1.73 -3.74
N ALA A 251 -23.24 2.03 -5.04
CA ALA A 251 -24.03 1.24 -5.98
C ALA A 251 -23.54 -0.22 -6.07
N LEU A 252 -22.23 -0.46 -6.08
CA LEU A 252 -21.67 -1.80 -6.07
C LEU A 252 -22.09 -2.58 -4.82
N LEU A 253 -21.93 -2.00 -3.64
CA LEU A 253 -22.27 -2.64 -2.37
C LEU A 253 -23.77 -2.96 -2.29
N GLN A 254 -24.63 -2.05 -2.74
CA GLN A 254 -26.07 -2.26 -2.80
C GLN A 254 -26.47 -3.37 -3.80
N ARG A 255 -25.78 -3.48 -4.93
CA ARG A 255 -26.01 -4.57 -5.89
C ARG A 255 -25.61 -5.92 -5.29
N LEU A 256 -24.46 -6.00 -4.63
CA LEU A 256 -23.99 -7.24 -3.99
C LEU A 256 -24.95 -7.75 -2.89
N ARG A 257 -25.56 -6.85 -2.14
CA ARG A 257 -26.58 -7.22 -1.13
C ARG A 257 -27.85 -7.84 -1.71
N ARG A 258 -28.10 -7.64 -3.03
CA ARG A 258 -29.27 -8.16 -3.73
C ARG A 258 -28.99 -9.45 -4.51
N VAL A 259 -27.76 -9.96 -4.47
CA VAL A 259 -27.41 -11.24 -5.09
C VAL A 259 -28.04 -12.37 -4.30
N ASP A 260 -28.75 -13.26 -4.98
CA ASP A 260 -29.39 -14.41 -4.35
C ASP A 260 -28.35 -15.29 -3.66
N GLY A 261 -28.63 -15.72 -2.42
CA GLY A 261 -27.68 -16.49 -1.59
C GLY A 261 -26.73 -15.62 -0.76
N VAL A 262 -26.62 -14.31 -1.02
CA VAL A 262 -25.82 -13.40 -0.20
C VAL A 262 -26.66 -12.86 0.95
N LYS A 263 -26.23 -13.09 2.19
CA LYS A 263 -26.88 -12.60 3.42
C LYS A 263 -26.24 -11.31 3.94
N LYS A 264 -24.91 -11.21 3.85
CA LYS A 264 -24.14 -10.04 4.32
C LYS A 264 -22.94 -9.80 3.41
N VAL A 265 -22.62 -8.53 3.23
CA VAL A 265 -21.44 -8.04 2.50
C VAL A 265 -20.66 -7.16 3.45
N PHE A 266 -19.43 -7.52 3.76
CA PHE A 266 -18.57 -6.74 4.67
C PHE A 266 -17.50 -5.97 3.91
N VAL A 267 -17.06 -4.86 4.51
CA VAL A 267 -15.89 -4.08 4.13
C VAL A 267 -14.90 -4.17 5.29
N ARG A 268 -13.86 -5.01 5.13
CA ARG A 268 -12.82 -5.25 6.14
C ARG A 268 -11.48 -4.67 5.76
N SER A 269 -11.19 -4.54 4.47
CA SER A 269 -10.06 -3.76 3.97
C SER A 269 -10.17 -2.33 4.49
N GLY A 270 -9.05 -1.74 4.90
CA GLY A 270 -9.06 -0.40 5.46
C GLY A 270 -9.66 0.63 4.51
N ILE A 271 -10.51 1.48 5.04
CA ILE A 271 -11.00 2.66 4.33
C ILE A 271 -10.11 3.86 4.57
N ARG A 272 -9.99 4.72 3.57
CA ARG A 272 -9.41 6.04 3.73
C ARG A 272 -10.47 6.98 4.27
N TYR A 273 -10.47 7.18 5.59
CA TYR A 273 -11.41 8.04 6.29
C TYR A 273 -11.25 9.52 5.90
N ASP A 274 -10.02 9.93 5.62
CA ASP A 274 -9.69 11.27 5.12
C ASP A 274 -10.28 11.53 3.74
N TYR A 275 -10.30 10.53 2.85
CA TYR A 275 -10.94 10.60 1.55
C TYR A 275 -12.47 10.58 1.68
N LEU A 276 -13.02 9.75 2.56
CA LEU A 276 -14.45 9.68 2.84
C LEU A 276 -14.99 11.04 3.32
N LEU A 277 -14.25 11.74 4.18
CA LEU A 277 -14.64 13.06 4.67
C LEU A 277 -14.66 14.17 3.59
N GLN A 278 -14.05 13.95 2.43
CA GLN A 278 -14.11 14.88 1.30
C GLN A 278 -15.35 14.69 0.43
N ASP A 279 -16.07 13.58 0.57
CA ASP A 279 -17.32 13.37 -0.13
C ASP A 279 -18.40 14.30 0.42
N LYS A 280 -18.99 15.08 -0.47
CA LYS A 280 -20.11 15.98 -0.12
C LYS A 280 -21.40 15.21 0.16
N ASN A 281 -21.51 14.00 -0.37
CA ASN A 281 -22.64 13.10 -0.18
C ASN A 281 -22.30 12.11 0.95
N GLN A 282 -23.17 12.01 1.95
CA GLN A 282 -23.00 11.11 3.10
C GLN A 282 -23.62 9.72 2.87
N ASP A 283 -24.10 9.41 1.68
CA ASP A 283 -24.81 8.16 1.39
C ASP A 283 -23.91 6.95 1.56
N PHE A 284 -22.66 7.05 1.10
CA PHE A 284 -21.68 5.98 1.31
C PHE A 284 -21.40 5.74 2.80
N PHE A 285 -21.23 6.80 3.59
CA PHE A 285 -20.95 6.65 5.01
C PHE A 285 -22.10 5.98 5.76
N ARG A 286 -23.35 6.32 5.43
CA ARG A 286 -24.54 5.66 5.97
C ARG A 286 -24.63 4.21 5.53
N GLU A 287 -24.52 3.93 4.23
CA GLU A 287 -24.52 2.57 3.68
C GLU A 287 -23.48 1.69 4.37
N LEU A 288 -22.26 2.21 4.56
CA LEU A 288 -21.17 1.51 5.25
C LEU A 288 -21.56 1.12 6.68
N VAL A 289 -22.04 2.08 7.49
CA VAL A 289 -22.42 1.88 8.90
C VAL A 289 -23.63 0.96 9.02
N ASP A 290 -24.63 1.12 8.15
CA ASP A 290 -25.88 0.35 8.23
C ASP A 290 -25.69 -1.12 7.90
N TYR A 291 -24.85 -1.44 6.91
CA TYR A 291 -24.88 -2.75 6.29
C TYR A 291 -23.54 -3.48 6.21
N HIS A 292 -22.39 -2.79 6.27
CA HIS A 292 -21.11 -3.36 5.84
C HIS A 292 -20.06 -3.51 6.94
N ILE A 293 -20.36 -3.08 8.16
CA ILE A 293 -19.48 -3.22 9.32
C ILE A 293 -19.96 -4.39 10.19
N SER A 294 -19.05 -5.32 10.48
CA SER A 294 -19.32 -6.52 11.31
C SER A 294 -19.14 -6.29 12.82
N GLY A 295 -19.32 -5.07 13.31
CA GLY A 295 -19.11 -4.65 14.69
C GLY A 295 -17.82 -3.84 14.90
N GLN A 296 -16.83 -3.95 14.05
CA GLN A 296 -15.59 -3.19 14.10
C GLN A 296 -15.23 -2.58 12.75
N LEU A 297 -14.91 -1.28 12.73
CA LEU A 297 -14.35 -0.59 11.59
C LEU A 297 -12.88 -0.31 11.85
N LYS A 298 -12.01 -0.86 11.00
CA LYS A 298 -10.57 -0.65 11.07
C LYS A 298 -10.16 0.56 10.24
N VAL A 299 -9.42 1.49 10.83
CA VAL A 299 -8.86 2.67 10.17
C VAL A 299 -7.43 2.89 10.63
N ALA A 300 -6.64 3.58 9.84
CA ALA A 300 -5.20 3.71 10.06
C ALA A 300 -4.78 5.18 10.23
N PRO A 301 -4.98 5.81 11.40
CA PRO A 301 -4.40 7.13 11.68
C PRO A 301 -2.88 7.08 11.84
N GLU A 302 -2.32 5.96 12.25
CA GLU A 302 -0.92 5.61 12.47
C GLU A 302 -0.27 6.32 13.66
N HIS A 303 -0.45 7.62 13.83
CA HIS A 303 0.10 8.44 14.92
C HIS A 303 -0.80 9.64 15.23
N CYS A 304 -0.52 10.38 16.32
CA CYS A 304 -1.25 11.59 16.67
C CYS A 304 -0.42 12.89 16.52
N VAL A 305 0.90 12.79 16.38
CA VAL A 305 1.79 13.95 16.27
C VAL A 305 1.96 14.36 14.81
N ALA A 306 1.69 15.64 14.50
CA ALA A 306 1.67 16.16 13.14
C ALA A 306 3.00 15.96 12.39
N SER A 307 4.16 16.25 13.02
CA SER A 307 5.47 16.07 12.41
C SER A 307 5.74 14.62 12.01
N VAL A 308 5.32 13.65 12.83
CA VAL A 308 5.46 12.22 12.53
C VAL A 308 4.55 11.84 11.36
N LEU A 309 3.31 12.35 11.34
CA LEU A 309 2.36 12.12 10.25
C LEU A 309 2.85 12.72 8.91
N ASP A 310 3.55 13.84 8.93
CA ASP A 310 4.19 14.43 7.75
C ASP A 310 5.27 13.51 7.16
N TYR A 311 6.10 12.89 8.03
CA TYR A 311 7.06 11.86 7.60
C TYR A 311 6.38 10.58 7.10
N MET A 312 5.23 10.24 7.63
CA MET A 312 4.43 9.10 7.19
C MET A 312 3.67 9.37 5.87
N GLY A 313 3.51 10.63 5.47
CA GLY A 313 2.64 11.03 4.34
C GLY A 313 1.16 10.81 4.64
N LYS A 314 0.75 11.11 5.88
CA LYS A 314 -0.62 10.95 6.38
C LYS A 314 -1.26 12.32 6.69
N PRO A 315 -2.59 12.43 6.66
CA PRO A 315 -3.28 13.63 7.13
C PRO A 315 -3.04 13.85 8.63
N HIS A 316 -3.10 15.09 9.07
CA HIS A 316 -2.98 15.41 10.49
C HIS A 316 -4.13 14.84 11.32
N PHE A 317 -3.88 14.68 12.59
CA PHE A 317 -4.73 13.88 13.49
C PHE A 317 -6.14 14.45 13.71
N ASP A 318 -6.33 15.75 13.58
CA ASP A 318 -7.64 16.41 13.64
C ASP A 318 -8.62 15.87 12.60
N VAL A 319 -8.13 15.41 11.45
CA VAL A 319 -8.93 14.74 10.41
C VAL A 319 -9.50 13.43 10.94
N PHE A 320 -8.68 12.64 11.65
CA PHE A 320 -9.13 11.41 12.31
C PHE A 320 -10.15 11.70 13.41
N GLU A 321 -9.92 12.72 14.25
CA GLU A 321 -10.87 13.09 15.32
C GLU A 321 -12.22 13.55 14.74
N ARG A 322 -12.21 14.29 13.62
CA ARG A 322 -13.46 14.67 12.90
C ARG A 322 -14.20 13.45 12.41
N PHE A 323 -13.49 12.49 11.79
CA PHE A 323 -14.08 11.25 11.35
C PHE A 323 -14.66 10.46 12.52
N TRP A 324 -13.93 10.30 13.61
CA TRP A 324 -14.37 9.57 14.80
C TRP A 324 -15.68 10.16 15.37
N ARG A 325 -15.72 11.47 15.55
CA ARG A 325 -16.95 12.15 16.03
C ARG A 325 -18.15 11.96 15.11
N GLN A 326 -17.94 11.97 13.79
CA GLN A 326 -19.02 11.72 12.84
C GLN A 326 -19.47 10.26 12.86
N TYR A 327 -18.52 9.32 12.97
CA TYR A 327 -18.81 7.90 13.08
C TYR A 327 -19.63 7.58 14.33
N GLN A 328 -19.26 8.12 15.48
CA GLN A 328 -20.02 7.95 16.73
C GLN A 328 -21.45 8.49 16.61
N LYS A 329 -21.62 9.72 16.14
CA LYS A 329 -22.95 10.32 15.92
C LYS A 329 -23.82 9.50 14.97
N LEU A 330 -23.22 8.92 13.93
CA LEU A 330 -23.96 8.09 12.98
C LEU A 330 -24.39 6.77 13.63
N ASN A 331 -23.50 6.11 14.39
CA ASN A 331 -23.83 4.91 15.16
C ASN A 331 -24.96 5.15 16.16
N GLU A 332 -24.91 6.23 16.92
CA GLU A 332 -25.97 6.62 17.86
C GLU A 332 -27.29 6.83 17.16
N LYS A 333 -27.28 7.57 16.05
CA LYS A 333 -28.48 7.86 15.25
C LYS A 333 -29.13 6.59 14.69
N GLU A 334 -28.31 5.65 14.17
CA GLU A 334 -28.77 4.40 13.55
C GLU A 334 -28.90 3.25 14.57
N GLY A 335 -28.72 3.52 15.87
CA GLY A 335 -28.84 2.53 16.95
C GLY A 335 -27.85 1.38 16.84
N LYS A 336 -26.65 1.61 16.27
CA LYS A 336 -25.63 0.60 16.08
C LYS A 336 -24.64 0.55 17.25
N GLN A 337 -24.15 -0.64 17.56
CA GLN A 337 -23.06 -0.87 18.51
C GLN A 337 -21.81 -1.30 17.76
N GLN A 338 -21.13 -0.36 17.12
CA GLN A 338 -19.94 -0.61 16.33
C GLN A 338 -18.76 0.17 16.89
N TYR A 339 -17.59 -0.45 16.91
CA TYR A 339 -16.37 0.12 17.48
C TYR A 339 -15.39 0.51 16.38
N LEU A 340 -14.71 1.63 16.58
CA LEU A 340 -13.60 2.04 15.73
C LEU A 340 -12.31 1.45 16.28
N VAL A 341 -11.54 0.78 15.42
CA VAL A 341 -10.23 0.19 15.76
C VAL A 341 -9.14 0.94 15.01
N PRO A 342 -8.45 1.89 15.65
CA PRO A 342 -7.34 2.61 15.04
C PRO A 342 -6.08 1.72 14.99
N TYR A 343 -5.47 1.62 13.81
CA TYR A 343 -4.13 1.08 13.67
C TYR A 343 -3.09 2.17 13.95
N LEU A 344 -2.11 1.83 14.77
CA LEU A 344 -1.05 2.71 15.21
C LEU A 344 0.32 2.06 14.94
N MET A 345 1.31 2.89 14.69
CA MET A 345 2.66 2.47 14.35
C MET A 345 3.68 3.13 15.28
N SER A 346 4.57 2.32 15.88
CA SER A 346 5.71 2.78 16.65
C SER A 346 6.98 2.87 15.81
N SER A 347 7.93 3.66 16.24
CA SER A 347 9.31 3.71 15.73
C SER A 347 9.44 4.07 14.24
N HIS A 348 8.46 4.77 13.65
CA HIS A 348 8.61 5.32 12.31
C HIS A 348 9.73 6.38 12.28
N PRO A 349 10.53 6.49 11.21
CA PRO A 349 11.47 7.60 11.05
C PRO A 349 10.78 8.96 11.31
N GLY A 350 11.43 9.81 12.09
CA GLY A 350 10.86 11.07 12.59
C GLY A 350 10.10 10.96 13.91
N CYS A 351 9.83 9.76 14.42
CA CYS A 351 9.18 9.56 15.71
C CYS A 351 10.21 9.49 16.85
N THR A 352 10.18 10.44 17.75
CA THR A 352 11.00 10.46 18.98
C THR A 352 10.26 9.74 20.12
N LEU A 353 10.99 9.46 21.21
CA LEU A 353 10.37 8.92 22.42
C LEU A 353 9.31 9.87 22.99
N GLU A 354 9.54 11.21 22.93
CA GLU A 354 8.56 12.21 23.36
C GLU A 354 7.27 12.15 22.53
N ASP A 355 7.39 11.96 21.21
CA ASP A 355 6.22 11.79 20.33
C ASP A 355 5.42 10.53 20.69
N SER A 356 6.11 9.46 21.06
CA SER A 356 5.46 8.22 21.54
C SER A 356 4.76 8.40 22.89
N VAL A 357 5.33 9.21 23.78
CA VAL A 357 4.66 9.60 25.04
C VAL A 357 3.36 10.36 24.75
N ARG A 358 3.38 11.34 23.84
CA ARG A 358 2.17 12.07 23.42
C ARG A 358 1.09 11.14 22.86
N LEU A 359 1.49 10.13 22.09
CA LEU A 359 0.55 9.13 21.59
C LEU A 359 -0.02 8.27 22.73
N ALA A 360 0.81 7.87 23.69
CA ALA A 360 0.36 7.13 24.88
C ALA A 360 -0.62 7.96 25.75
N GLU A 361 -0.36 9.25 25.95
CA GLU A 361 -1.26 10.16 26.63
C GLU A 361 -2.63 10.28 25.94
N PHE A 362 -2.62 10.34 24.60
CA PHE A 362 -3.86 10.31 23.81
C PHE A 362 -4.64 9.01 24.07
N LEU A 363 -3.97 7.86 24.00
CA LEU A 363 -4.58 6.54 24.23
C LEU A 363 -5.17 6.44 25.64
N HIS A 364 -4.41 6.88 26.65
CA HIS A 364 -4.86 6.90 28.02
C HIS A 364 -6.10 7.80 28.21
N ARG A 365 -6.08 9.01 27.67
CA ARG A 365 -7.20 9.96 27.76
C ARG A 365 -8.47 9.46 27.10
N THR A 366 -8.36 8.70 26.01
CA THR A 366 -9.50 8.14 25.27
C THR A 366 -9.94 6.77 25.78
N GLY A 367 -9.21 6.18 26.73
CA GLY A 367 -9.45 4.82 27.22
C GLY A 367 -9.25 3.74 26.14
N HIS A 368 -8.60 4.08 25.04
CA HIS A 368 -8.35 3.15 23.95
C HIS A 368 -7.07 2.34 24.19
N GLN A 369 -7.19 1.02 24.12
CA GLN A 369 -6.06 0.10 24.28
C GLN A 369 -5.89 -0.70 23.00
N PRO A 370 -4.87 -0.38 22.16
CA PRO A 370 -4.60 -1.13 20.97
C PRO A 370 -4.21 -2.58 21.31
N GLN A 371 -4.94 -3.54 20.79
CA GLN A 371 -4.59 -4.95 20.91
C GLN A 371 -3.40 -5.31 20.00
N GLN A 372 -3.29 -4.61 18.87
CA GLN A 372 -2.20 -4.76 17.90
C GLN A 372 -1.58 -3.40 17.63
N VAL A 373 -0.26 -3.33 17.76
CA VAL A 373 0.58 -2.20 17.36
C VAL A 373 1.61 -2.74 16.38
N GLN A 374 1.82 -1.99 15.30
CA GLN A 374 2.89 -2.32 14.35
C GLN A 374 4.13 -1.49 14.67
N ASP A 375 5.28 -2.15 14.81
CA ASP A 375 6.54 -1.46 14.70
C ASP A 375 6.80 -1.13 13.23
N PHE A 376 7.39 0.02 12.97
CA PHE A 376 7.80 0.34 11.62
C PHE A 376 8.75 -0.74 11.08
N TYR A 377 8.36 -1.35 9.98
CA TYR A 377 9.18 -2.31 9.26
C TYR A 377 9.67 -1.68 7.94
N PRO A 378 10.99 -1.58 7.74
CA PRO A 378 11.57 -0.98 6.55
C PRO A 378 11.31 -1.81 5.29
N THR A 379 10.21 -1.55 4.60
CA THR A 379 9.87 -2.24 3.34
C THR A 379 10.68 -1.64 2.19
N PRO A 380 11.46 -2.44 1.44
CA PRO A 380 12.28 -1.96 0.34
C PRO A 380 11.54 -1.08 -0.66
N GLY A 381 12.20 -0.03 -1.14
CA GLY A 381 11.66 0.90 -2.14
C GLY A 381 10.78 2.02 -1.58
N THR A 382 10.40 2.00 -0.30
CA THR A 382 9.59 3.06 0.30
C THR A 382 10.44 4.27 0.73
N LEU A 383 9.83 5.46 0.74
CA LEU A 383 10.51 6.68 1.21
C LEU A 383 10.90 6.55 2.69
N SER A 384 10.04 5.97 3.52
CA SER A 384 10.32 5.74 4.94
C SER A 384 11.48 4.79 5.16
N THR A 385 11.68 3.80 4.30
CA THR A 385 12.87 2.92 4.36
C THR A 385 14.14 3.68 4.00
N CYS A 386 14.08 4.60 3.05
CA CYS A 386 15.19 5.51 2.78
C CYS A 386 15.52 6.37 4.00
N MET A 387 14.51 7.00 4.61
CA MET A 387 14.69 7.77 5.86
C MET A 387 15.31 6.91 6.96
N TYR A 388 14.81 5.68 7.15
CA TYR A 388 15.32 4.75 8.14
C TYR A 388 16.80 4.42 7.93
N TYR A 389 17.17 4.06 6.71
CA TYR A 389 18.55 3.67 6.40
C TYR A 389 19.50 4.85 6.45
N THR A 390 19.13 5.96 5.83
CA THR A 390 20.03 7.10 5.63
C THR A 390 20.01 8.11 6.76
N GLY A 391 18.89 8.29 7.44
CA GLY A 391 18.63 9.45 8.31
C GLY A 391 18.34 10.73 7.51
N ILE A 392 17.94 10.59 6.24
CA ILE A 392 17.68 11.72 5.32
C ILE A 392 16.28 11.53 4.70
N ASP A 393 15.47 12.58 4.67
CA ASP A 393 14.24 12.61 3.90
C ASP A 393 14.59 12.80 2.41
N PRO A 394 14.31 11.81 1.54
CA PRO A 394 14.65 11.93 0.13
C PRO A 394 13.80 12.97 -0.63
N ARG A 395 12.74 13.50 -0.02
CA ARG A 395 11.87 14.50 -0.65
C ARG A 395 12.55 15.86 -0.78
N ASP A 396 13.29 16.25 0.24
CA ASP A 396 13.95 17.58 0.37
C ASP A 396 15.42 17.52 0.86
N MET A 397 15.93 16.30 1.10
CA MET A 397 17.30 16.02 1.56
C MET A 397 17.59 16.53 2.98
N THR A 398 16.58 16.75 3.80
CA THR A 398 16.75 17.17 5.21
C THR A 398 17.03 15.98 6.13
N PRO A 399 17.76 16.19 7.26
CA PRO A 399 17.97 15.15 8.25
C PRO A 399 16.68 14.70 8.92
N VAL A 400 16.57 13.40 9.19
CA VAL A 400 15.44 12.78 9.90
C VAL A 400 15.95 11.99 11.09
N TYR A 401 15.32 12.18 12.24
CA TYR A 401 15.58 11.36 13.41
C TYR A 401 15.16 9.90 13.16
N VAL A 402 15.95 8.94 13.63
CA VAL A 402 15.65 7.51 13.55
C VAL A 402 16.00 6.85 14.86
N ALA A 403 15.02 6.26 15.54
CA ALA A 403 15.25 5.42 16.71
C ALA A 403 15.99 4.14 16.28
N ARG A 404 17.31 4.11 16.49
CA ARG A 404 18.17 2.96 16.12
C ARG A 404 18.43 2.03 17.29
N ASP A 405 18.40 2.55 18.50
CA ASP A 405 18.58 1.77 19.71
C ASP A 405 17.40 0.79 19.88
N PRO A 406 17.67 -0.53 19.97
CA PRO A 406 16.61 -1.52 20.23
C PRO A 406 15.84 -1.26 21.52
N HIS A 407 16.49 -0.72 22.55
CA HIS A 407 15.85 -0.38 23.81
C HIS A 407 14.84 0.77 23.63
N GLU A 408 15.22 1.82 22.90
CA GLU A 408 14.29 2.92 22.58
C GLU A 408 13.08 2.42 21.77
N LYS A 409 13.30 1.57 20.76
CA LYS A 409 12.19 0.96 20.00
C LYS A 409 11.25 0.16 20.91
N ALA A 410 11.81 -0.64 21.82
CA ALA A 410 11.02 -1.40 22.79
C ALA A 410 10.22 -0.49 23.71
N LEU A 411 10.79 0.64 24.16
CA LEU A 411 10.07 1.64 24.94
C LEU A 411 8.94 2.31 24.17
N GLN A 412 9.19 2.74 22.93
CA GLN A 412 8.15 3.32 22.06
C GLN A 412 6.98 2.35 21.86
N ARG A 413 7.25 1.08 21.67
CA ARG A 413 6.22 0.04 21.56
C ARG A 413 5.48 -0.18 22.88
N ALA A 414 6.20 -0.29 23.98
CA ALA A 414 5.61 -0.51 25.31
C ALA A 414 4.64 0.61 25.72
N LEU A 415 4.95 1.86 25.35
CA LEU A 415 4.07 3.01 25.57
C LEU A 415 2.71 2.86 24.86
N LEU A 416 2.64 2.16 23.74
CA LEU A 416 1.40 1.91 23.02
C LEU A 416 0.63 0.70 23.55
N GLN A 417 1.31 -0.26 24.20
CA GLN A 417 0.73 -1.52 24.71
C GLN A 417 0.98 -1.69 26.21
N TRP A 418 0.90 -0.64 26.98
CA TRP A 418 1.28 -0.55 28.38
C TRP A 418 0.51 -1.50 29.33
N LEU A 419 -0.62 -2.08 28.90
CA LEU A 419 -1.33 -3.13 29.65
C LEU A 419 -1.03 -4.56 29.15
N SER A 420 -0.14 -4.74 28.21
CA SER A 420 0.24 -6.09 27.80
C SER A 420 1.04 -6.75 28.93
N LEU A 421 0.55 -7.86 29.46
CA LEU A 421 1.23 -8.65 30.51
C LEU A 421 2.68 -9.02 30.15
N ILE A 422 2.96 -9.23 28.86
CA ILE A 422 4.31 -9.48 28.34
C ILE A 422 5.23 -8.28 28.60
N HIS A 423 4.73 -7.06 28.39
CA HIS A 423 5.52 -5.83 28.57
C HIS A 423 5.63 -5.42 30.05
N ILE A 424 4.70 -5.88 30.90
CA ILE A 424 4.73 -5.64 32.36
C ILE A 424 5.62 -6.68 33.05
N SER A 425 5.59 -7.94 32.63
CA SER A 425 6.30 -9.04 33.29
C SER A 425 7.70 -9.33 32.73
N GLU A 426 8.04 -8.91 31.52
CA GLU A 426 9.31 -9.21 30.87
C GLU A 426 10.32 -8.07 30.63
N PRO A 427 10.10 -6.80 31.00
CA PRO A 427 11.15 -5.79 30.84
C PRO A 427 12.42 -6.13 31.63
N THR A 428 12.30 -6.96 32.66
CA THR A 428 13.41 -7.43 33.50
C THR A 428 14.09 -8.71 32.98
N ARG A 429 13.41 -9.54 32.18
CA ARG A 429 13.96 -10.78 31.66
C ARG A 429 14.84 -10.59 30.42
N LEU A 430 14.53 -9.60 29.59
CA LEU A 430 15.37 -9.23 28.43
C LEU A 430 16.70 -8.56 28.84
N LEU A 431 16.78 -8.00 30.05
CA LEU A 431 18.01 -7.43 30.60
C LEU A 431 18.92 -8.45 31.31
N SER A 432 18.44 -9.70 31.53
CA SER A 432 19.20 -10.75 32.20
C SER A 432 19.78 -11.81 31.25
N ILE A 433 19.63 -11.64 29.93
CA ILE A 433 20.25 -12.47 28.90
C ILE A 433 21.24 -11.59 28.12
N SER A 434 22.29 -11.16 28.80
CA SER A 434 23.51 -10.64 28.20
C SER A 434 24.68 -11.47 28.65
#